data_7cfcce6e8759556e633d7576d7915b98
#
_entry.id   7cfcce6e8759556e633d7576d7915b98
#
_cell.length_a   1.000
_cell.length_b   1.000
_cell.length_c   1.000
_cell.angle_alpha   90.00
_cell.angle_beta   90.00
_cell.angle_gamma   90.00
#
_symmetry.space_group_name_H-M   'P 1'
#
loop_
_entity.id
_entity.type
_entity.pdbx_description
1 polymer ?
#
loop_
_entity_poly.entity_id
_entity_poly.type
_entity_poly.pdbx_seq_one_letter_code
_entity_poly.pdbx_strand_id
1 'polypeptide(L)'
;MKDDNQSLMAALSEKMLTVSMLLSVFFIPGVFAGDSAGCPNPDLIADIPRKIEALSGSCLQIPCKFSSTHYTFNNRRPIYGVWLRTISNLYHNPEAVIFNSSGSVNTFSLKMTENLSEGDCTTLFPDLKTSYTDKYFLRIHKGTYMATAECHPLSITVKDSPWRPSINISGGDLKEHQSVTVTCSAFTPCPHSPPELTWNLQQDSLRQTEKNTNGTFTTKIQENITLSDTHDGYNIRCSARYPVIGGIKTAETGETLSVSYAPRNTSASISPSGLVSAGSRVELSCSSRAKPPPSFTWFRNSKQGAMNVSVEQIYSFNANEEEEYYCVATNDLGNQTSSIFLSFEAGI
;
A
#
# COMPACT_ATOMS: atom_id res chain seq x y z
N MET A 1 4.15 21.88 71.94
CA MET A 1 5.23 22.88 71.96
C MET A 1 6.16 22.54 70.82
N LYS A 2 6.11 23.40 69.86
CA LYS A 2 7.19 23.90 68.99
C LYS A 2 7.94 22.85 68.19
N ASP A 3 7.69 22.88 66.91
CA ASP A 3 8.42 23.57 65.83
C ASP A 3 9.82 22.98 65.60
N ASP A 4 10.08 22.47 64.45
CA ASP A 4 10.72 23.24 63.41
C ASP A 4 10.85 22.49 62.07
N ASN A 5 10.44 23.20 61.07
CA ASN A 5 10.74 23.12 59.67
C ASN A 5 12.25 23.06 59.40
N GLN A 6 12.68 22.21 58.49
CA GLN A 6 13.60 22.67 57.42
C GLN A 6 13.75 21.61 56.30
N SER A 7 13.21 21.93 55.18
CA SER A 7 13.82 22.00 53.88
C SER A 7 14.98 21.06 53.56
N LEU A 8 14.73 20.07 52.75
CA LEU A 8 15.75 19.52 51.83
C LEU A 8 15.23 19.45 50.43
N MET A 9 15.60 20.43 49.67
CA MET A 9 15.54 20.39 48.19
C MET A 9 16.50 19.29 47.70
N ALA A 10 15.96 18.22 47.17
CA ALA A 10 16.71 17.24 46.42
C ALA A 10 16.10 17.17 45.01
N ALA A 11 16.95 17.40 44.04
CA ALA A 11 16.71 17.44 42.63
C ALA A 11 15.80 16.32 42.11
N LEU A 12 14.63 16.69 41.65
CA LEU A 12 13.77 15.83 40.82
C LEU A 12 14.30 15.90 39.40
N SER A 13 15.00 14.83 39.00
CA SER A 13 15.23 14.48 37.62
C SER A 13 13.87 14.26 36.95
N GLU A 14 13.49 15.14 36.08
CA GLU A 14 12.32 14.99 35.21
C GLU A 14 12.54 13.82 34.26
N LYS A 15 12.06 12.66 34.63
CA LYS A 15 11.73 11.63 33.65
C LYS A 15 10.37 11.99 33.06
N MET A 16 10.39 12.60 31.90
CA MET A 16 9.23 12.69 31.02
C MET A 16 8.75 11.29 30.70
N LEU A 17 7.73 10.83 31.42
CA LEU A 17 6.89 9.73 30.95
C LEU A 17 6.04 10.27 29.80
N THR A 18 6.47 10.02 28.58
CA THR A 18 5.58 10.09 27.41
C THR A 18 4.55 8.97 27.56
N VAL A 19 3.38 9.33 28.07
CA VAL A 19 2.19 8.50 27.99
C VAL A 19 1.79 8.45 26.52
N SER A 20 2.24 7.39 25.84
CA SER A 20 1.74 7.00 24.55
C SER A 20 0.28 6.56 24.76
N MET A 21 -0.66 7.46 24.52
CA MET A 21 -2.06 7.12 24.35
C MET A 21 -2.16 6.24 23.09
N LEU A 22 -2.13 4.94 23.28
CA LEU A 22 -2.66 3.97 22.35
C LEU A 22 -4.17 4.24 22.24
N LEU A 23 -4.55 5.08 21.28
CA LEU A 23 -5.91 5.12 20.75
C LEU A 23 -6.16 3.77 20.07
N SER A 24 -6.60 2.78 20.88
CA SER A 24 -7.31 1.63 20.38
C SER A 24 -8.59 2.15 19.73
N VAL A 25 -8.52 2.37 18.42
CA VAL A 25 -9.72 2.58 17.59
C VAL A 25 -10.46 1.24 17.61
N PHE A 26 -11.36 1.11 18.56
CA PHE A 26 -12.40 0.10 18.46
C PHE A 26 -13.18 0.42 17.17
N PHE A 27 -12.96 -0.39 16.14
CA PHE A 27 -13.90 -0.52 15.04
C PHE A 27 -15.19 -1.12 15.60
N ILE A 28 -16.01 -0.28 16.21
CA ILE A 28 -17.43 -0.51 16.31
C ILE A 28 -17.88 -0.60 14.84
N PRO A 29 -18.59 -1.66 14.38
CA PRO A 29 -19.25 -1.60 13.09
C PRO A 29 -20.19 -0.38 13.17
N GLY A 30 -19.70 0.75 12.71
CA GLY A 30 -20.39 2.01 12.74
C GLY A 30 -21.63 1.83 11.86
N VAL A 31 -22.76 1.85 12.48
CA VAL A 31 -23.94 2.40 11.87
C VAL A 31 -23.49 3.74 11.32
N PHE A 32 -23.25 3.81 10.00
CA PHE A 32 -23.08 5.07 9.32
C PHE A 32 -24.41 5.83 9.44
N ALA A 33 -24.59 6.57 10.52
CA ALA A 33 -25.51 7.68 10.58
C ALA A 33 -24.92 8.75 9.65
N GLY A 34 -25.05 8.53 8.33
CA GLY A 34 -24.81 9.57 7.35
C GLY A 34 -25.88 10.64 7.58
N ASP A 35 -25.46 11.89 7.61
CA ASP A 35 -26.30 13.09 7.63
C ASP A 35 -27.51 12.93 6.70
N SER A 36 -28.60 12.42 7.24
CA SER A 36 -29.92 12.39 6.61
C SER A 36 -30.80 13.50 7.14
N ALA A 37 -30.21 14.66 7.43
CA ALA A 37 -30.98 15.84 7.70
C ALA A 37 -31.76 16.25 6.44
N GLY A 38 -32.96 15.66 6.24
CA GLY A 38 -33.86 16.01 5.13
C GLY A 38 -34.52 14.86 4.38
N CYS A 39 -34.30 13.62 4.75
CA CYS A 39 -34.95 12.46 4.12
C CYS A 39 -35.75 11.61 5.13
N PRO A 40 -36.89 12.07 5.63
CA PRO A 40 -37.72 11.29 6.52
C PRO A 40 -38.42 10.16 5.73
N ASN A 41 -38.20 8.90 6.13
CA ASN A 41 -38.86 7.69 5.64
C ASN A 41 -38.98 7.59 4.10
N PRO A 42 -37.89 7.30 3.38
CA PRO A 42 -37.97 7.18 1.93
C PRO A 42 -38.81 5.93 1.56
N ASP A 43 -39.73 6.07 0.63
CA ASP A 43 -40.50 4.95 0.07
C ASP A 43 -39.62 3.92 -0.64
N LEU A 44 -38.45 4.36 -1.10
CA LEU A 44 -37.43 3.54 -1.76
C LEU A 44 -36.09 3.73 -1.06
N ILE A 45 -35.55 2.63 -0.56
CA ILE A 45 -34.19 2.55 -0.01
C ILE A 45 -33.29 1.95 -1.08
N ALA A 46 -32.22 2.64 -1.46
CA ALA A 46 -31.21 2.14 -2.39
C ALA A 46 -29.84 2.05 -1.70
N ASP A 47 -29.22 0.86 -1.81
CA ASP A 47 -27.84 0.63 -1.40
C ASP A 47 -26.96 0.71 -2.67
N ILE A 48 -26.41 1.91 -2.89
CA ILE A 48 -25.52 2.23 -4.00
C ILE A 48 -24.36 3.08 -3.48
N PRO A 49 -23.16 2.97 -4.05
CA PRO A 49 -22.06 3.86 -3.70
C PRO A 49 -22.45 5.33 -3.91
N ARG A 50 -22.12 6.18 -2.94
CA ARG A 50 -22.42 7.62 -3.06
C ARG A 50 -21.54 8.33 -4.10
N LYS A 51 -20.32 7.83 -4.30
CA LYS A 51 -19.34 8.36 -5.27
C LYS A 51 -18.61 7.22 -5.95
N ILE A 52 -18.47 7.29 -7.25
CA ILE A 52 -17.65 6.38 -8.05
C ILE A 52 -16.80 7.22 -9.01
N GLU A 53 -15.52 6.90 -9.06
CA GLU A 53 -14.63 7.38 -10.11
C GLU A 53 -14.60 6.35 -11.24
N ALA A 54 -14.56 6.81 -12.47
CA ALA A 54 -14.56 5.99 -13.66
C ALA A 54 -13.54 6.51 -14.68
N LEU A 55 -13.14 5.66 -15.61
CA LEU A 55 -12.17 5.99 -16.66
C LEU A 55 -12.89 6.16 -17.97
N SER A 56 -12.61 7.25 -18.70
CA SER A 56 -13.19 7.48 -20.02
C SER A 56 -12.77 6.38 -21.01
N GLY A 57 -13.74 5.92 -21.80
CA GLY A 57 -13.60 4.81 -22.72
C GLY A 57 -13.61 3.42 -22.06
N SER A 58 -13.70 3.32 -20.73
CA SER A 58 -13.88 2.03 -20.04
C SER A 58 -15.34 1.73 -19.76
N CYS A 59 -15.65 0.50 -19.36
CA CYS A 59 -16.93 0.18 -18.75
C CYS A 59 -16.90 0.44 -17.24
N LEU A 60 -18.09 0.61 -16.64
CA LEU A 60 -18.30 0.73 -15.20
C LEU A 60 -19.47 -0.15 -14.78
N GLN A 61 -19.25 -1.00 -13.80
CA GLN A 61 -20.32 -1.73 -13.14
C GLN A 61 -20.66 -1.03 -11.81
N ILE A 62 -21.90 -0.56 -11.70
CA ILE A 62 -22.45 0.05 -10.48
C ILE A 62 -23.13 -1.04 -9.68
N PRO A 63 -22.61 -1.42 -8.49
CA PRO A 63 -23.32 -2.30 -7.58
C PRO A 63 -24.55 -1.56 -7.06
N CYS A 64 -25.69 -2.22 -7.06
CA CYS A 64 -26.95 -1.61 -6.70
C CYS A 64 -27.90 -2.65 -6.12
N LYS A 65 -28.42 -2.36 -4.91
CA LYS A 65 -29.53 -3.09 -4.31
C LYS A 65 -30.60 -2.09 -3.88
N PHE A 66 -31.85 -2.51 -3.88
CA PHE A 66 -32.94 -1.69 -3.40
C PHE A 66 -33.98 -2.50 -2.63
N SER A 67 -34.72 -1.79 -1.78
CA SER A 67 -35.88 -2.31 -1.07
C SER A 67 -36.94 -1.23 -0.93
N SER A 68 -38.20 -1.65 -0.74
CA SER A 68 -39.30 -0.72 -0.46
C SER A 68 -40.23 -1.36 0.60
N THR A 69 -40.64 -0.54 1.56
CA THR A 69 -41.62 -0.90 2.60
C THR A 69 -43.04 -0.55 2.19
N HIS A 70 -43.23 0.10 1.04
CA HIS A 70 -44.51 0.56 0.58
C HIS A 70 -45.45 -0.63 0.26
N TYR A 71 -46.67 -0.61 0.77
CA TYR A 71 -47.63 -1.74 0.67
C TYR A 71 -47.97 -2.11 -0.78
N THR A 72 -47.97 -1.18 -1.73
CA THR A 72 -48.25 -1.47 -3.15
C THR A 72 -47.09 -2.17 -3.85
N PHE A 73 -45.91 -2.26 -3.21
CA PHE A 73 -44.75 -2.93 -3.77
C PHE A 73 -44.91 -4.46 -3.85
N ASN A 74 -45.76 -5.05 -3.00
CA ASN A 74 -45.96 -6.52 -2.90
C ASN A 74 -46.84 -7.13 -3.98
N ASN A 75 -47.20 -6.38 -5.03
CA ASN A 75 -48.00 -6.94 -6.13
C ASN A 75 -47.11 -7.72 -7.13
N ARG A 76 -47.77 -8.61 -7.97
CA ARG A 76 -47.08 -9.43 -8.96
C ARG A 76 -46.79 -8.70 -10.30
N ARG A 77 -46.84 -7.39 -10.35
CA ARG A 77 -46.58 -6.61 -11.56
C ARG A 77 -45.08 -6.56 -11.90
N PRO A 78 -44.72 -6.39 -13.19
CA PRO A 78 -43.33 -6.21 -13.60
C PRO A 78 -42.68 -5.02 -12.90
N ILE A 79 -41.36 -5.17 -12.59
CA ILE A 79 -40.53 -4.12 -11.98
C ILE A 79 -39.62 -3.58 -13.06
N TYR A 80 -39.52 -2.25 -13.13
CA TYR A 80 -38.61 -1.57 -14.02
C TYR A 80 -37.71 -0.63 -13.23
N GLY A 81 -36.41 -0.71 -13.48
CA GLY A 81 -35.41 0.22 -12.98
C GLY A 81 -35.19 1.36 -13.97
N VAL A 82 -35.10 2.56 -13.46
CA VAL A 82 -34.93 3.78 -14.25
C VAL A 82 -33.76 4.59 -13.67
N TRP A 83 -32.86 5.03 -14.52
CA TRP A 83 -31.83 5.97 -14.12
C TRP A 83 -32.13 7.38 -14.61
N LEU A 84 -32.09 8.33 -13.67
CA LEU A 84 -32.21 9.75 -13.89
C LEU A 84 -30.84 10.42 -13.76
N ARG A 85 -30.60 11.45 -14.53
CA ARG A 85 -29.36 12.25 -14.51
C ARG A 85 -29.66 13.68 -14.08
N THR A 86 -28.78 14.27 -13.29
CA THR A 86 -28.78 15.67 -12.82
C THR A 86 -29.88 15.96 -11.81
N ILE A 87 -31.12 15.51 -12.03
CA ILE A 87 -32.31 15.86 -11.23
C ILE A 87 -33.09 14.61 -10.84
N SER A 88 -33.66 14.62 -9.63
CA SER A 88 -34.51 13.53 -9.10
C SER A 88 -35.99 13.70 -9.47
N ASN A 89 -36.43 14.92 -9.79
CA ASN A 89 -37.81 15.25 -10.04
C ASN A 89 -38.12 15.32 -11.55
N LEU A 90 -39.04 14.45 -12.01
CA LEU A 90 -39.43 14.33 -13.42
C LEU A 90 -40.57 15.26 -13.83
N TYR A 91 -41.25 15.93 -12.90
CA TYR A 91 -42.46 16.72 -13.22
C TYR A 91 -42.23 17.78 -14.31
N HIS A 92 -41.02 18.32 -14.40
CA HIS A 92 -40.67 19.35 -15.38
C HIS A 92 -39.54 18.99 -16.32
N ASN A 93 -38.95 17.80 -16.19
CA ASN A 93 -37.77 17.41 -16.94
C ASN A 93 -37.77 15.91 -17.33
N PRO A 94 -38.63 15.52 -18.28
CA PRO A 94 -38.71 14.13 -18.75
C PRO A 94 -37.40 13.66 -19.43
N GLU A 95 -36.61 14.59 -19.96
CA GLU A 95 -35.28 14.33 -20.53
C GLU A 95 -34.22 13.91 -19.51
N ALA A 96 -34.49 14.07 -18.21
CA ALA A 96 -33.61 13.57 -17.17
C ALA A 96 -33.51 12.02 -17.16
N VAL A 97 -34.48 11.31 -17.77
CA VAL A 97 -34.44 9.86 -17.92
C VAL A 97 -33.41 9.48 -18.97
N ILE A 98 -32.34 8.81 -18.55
CA ILE A 98 -31.30 8.31 -19.44
C ILE A 98 -31.45 6.81 -19.77
N PHE A 99 -32.14 6.09 -18.90
CA PHE A 99 -32.35 4.65 -19.04
C PHE A 99 -33.64 4.21 -18.39
N ASN A 100 -34.34 3.30 -19.04
CA ASN A 100 -35.47 2.56 -18.48
C ASN A 100 -35.38 1.09 -18.90
N SER A 101 -35.36 0.17 -17.95
CA SER A 101 -35.24 -1.27 -18.21
C SER A 101 -36.44 -1.87 -18.97
N SER A 102 -37.54 -1.12 -19.14
CA SER A 102 -38.62 -1.48 -20.06
C SER A 102 -38.25 -1.40 -21.54
N GLY A 103 -37.08 -0.82 -21.86
CA GLY A 103 -36.63 -0.59 -23.22
C GLY A 103 -37.10 0.72 -23.85
N SER A 104 -37.91 1.54 -23.16
CA SER A 104 -38.45 2.78 -23.72
C SER A 104 -37.43 3.90 -23.92
N VAL A 105 -36.38 3.93 -23.04
CA VAL A 105 -35.28 4.90 -23.10
C VAL A 105 -33.97 4.19 -22.77
N ASN A 106 -32.92 4.42 -23.56
CA ASN A 106 -31.56 3.96 -23.31
C ASN A 106 -30.52 4.82 -23.99
N THR A 107 -30.31 6.04 -23.52
CA THR A 107 -29.44 7.04 -24.17
C THR A 107 -27.96 6.65 -24.05
N PHE A 108 -27.55 5.97 -22.96
CA PHE A 108 -26.15 5.64 -22.66
C PHE A 108 -25.84 4.15 -22.89
N SER A 109 -26.72 3.42 -23.58
CA SER A 109 -26.58 1.98 -23.84
C SER A 109 -26.38 1.15 -22.58
N LEU A 110 -26.99 1.57 -21.46
CA LEU A 110 -26.90 0.89 -20.17
C LEU A 110 -27.49 -0.51 -20.21
N LYS A 111 -26.98 -1.38 -19.35
CA LYS A 111 -27.54 -2.71 -19.10
C LYS A 111 -27.76 -2.86 -17.62
N MET A 112 -28.99 -3.12 -17.21
CA MET A 112 -29.34 -3.43 -15.82
C MET A 112 -29.54 -4.94 -15.69
N THR A 113 -29.22 -5.50 -14.53
CA THR A 113 -29.45 -6.91 -14.20
C THR A 113 -30.92 -7.29 -14.39
N GLU A 114 -31.19 -8.56 -14.67
CA GLU A 114 -32.55 -9.11 -14.81
C GLU A 114 -33.21 -9.44 -13.44
N ASN A 115 -32.46 -9.34 -12.33
CA ASN A 115 -32.90 -9.74 -11.00
C ASN A 115 -33.56 -8.61 -10.19
N LEU A 116 -34.24 -7.67 -10.83
CA LEU A 116 -34.96 -6.59 -10.17
C LEU A 116 -36.03 -7.10 -9.16
N SER A 117 -36.61 -8.27 -9.37
CA SER A 117 -37.56 -8.89 -8.45
C SER A 117 -36.92 -9.28 -7.10
N GLU A 118 -35.63 -9.50 -7.08
CA GLU A 118 -34.80 -9.80 -5.89
C GLU A 118 -34.18 -8.57 -5.26
N GLY A 119 -34.52 -7.38 -5.77
CA GLY A 119 -33.98 -6.13 -5.28
C GLY A 119 -32.56 -5.80 -5.81
N ASP A 120 -32.08 -6.52 -6.83
CA ASP A 120 -30.81 -6.23 -7.49
C ASP A 120 -31.04 -5.28 -8.66
N CYS A 121 -30.36 -4.13 -8.66
CA CYS A 121 -30.39 -3.09 -9.69
C CYS A 121 -29.00 -2.82 -10.28
N THR A 122 -28.07 -3.77 -10.13
CA THR A 122 -26.72 -3.65 -10.66
C THR A 122 -26.75 -3.25 -12.13
N THR A 123 -26.04 -2.19 -12.46
CA THR A 123 -26.09 -1.57 -13.78
C THR A 123 -24.69 -1.45 -14.38
N LEU A 124 -24.56 -1.82 -15.66
CA LEU A 124 -23.35 -1.69 -16.44
C LEU A 124 -23.46 -0.49 -17.39
N PHE A 125 -22.49 0.42 -17.31
CA PHE A 125 -22.19 1.43 -18.32
C PHE A 125 -21.10 0.85 -19.24
N PRO A 126 -21.39 0.56 -20.51
CA PRO A 126 -20.44 -0.12 -21.38
C PRO A 126 -19.34 0.78 -21.92
N ASP A 127 -19.61 2.08 -22.07
CA ASP A 127 -18.69 3.09 -22.57
C ASP A 127 -18.89 4.40 -21.83
N LEU A 128 -17.87 4.86 -21.13
CA LEU A 128 -17.91 6.09 -20.35
C LEU A 128 -17.23 7.24 -21.09
N LYS A 129 -17.90 8.38 -21.10
CA LYS A 129 -17.38 9.66 -21.60
C LYS A 129 -17.21 10.63 -20.45
N THR A 130 -16.24 11.54 -20.54
CA THR A 130 -16.03 12.59 -19.52
C THR A 130 -17.29 13.43 -19.30
N SER A 131 -18.11 13.62 -20.37
CA SER A 131 -19.40 14.29 -20.31
C SER A 131 -20.47 13.57 -19.47
N TYR A 132 -20.19 12.32 -19.02
CA TYR A 132 -21.09 11.57 -18.12
C TYR A 132 -20.80 11.85 -16.64
N THR A 133 -19.85 12.70 -16.33
CA THR A 133 -19.65 13.21 -14.97
C THR A 133 -20.89 13.94 -14.51
N ASP A 134 -21.60 13.39 -13.52
CA ASP A 134 -22.85 13.97 -13.01
C ASP A 134 -23.35 13.21 -11.77
N LYS A 135 -24.51 13.65 -11.23
CA LYS A 135 -25.31 12.94 -10.25
C LYS A 135 -26.39 12.11 -10.93
N TYR A 136 -26.57 10.91 -10.41
CA TYR A 136 -27.54 9.94 -10.91
C TYR A 136 -28.45 9.48 -9.80
N PHE A 137 -29.73 9.22 -10.11
CA PHE A 137 -30.73 8.79 -9.17
C PHE A 137 -31.42 7.53 -9.69
N LEU A 138 -31.53 6.51 -8.82
CA LEU A 138 -32.31 5.32 -9.12
C LEU A 138 -33.80 5.62 -8.88
N ARG A 139 -34.64 5.21 -9.82
CA ARG A 139 -36.10 5.21 -9.68
C ARG A 139 -36.63 3.82 -9.99
N ILE A 140 -37.59 3.35 -9.25
CA ILE A 140 -38.25 2.07 -9.43
C ILE A 140 -39.71 2.29 -9.80
N HIS A 141 -40.14 1.60 -10.85
CA HIS A 141 -41.54 1.54 -11.28
C HIS A 141 -42.06 0.11 -11.12
N LYS A 142 -43.21 -0.05 -10.44
CA LYS A 142 -43.92 -1.34 -10.29
C LYS A 142 -45.44 -1.13 -10.26
N GLY A 143 -46.06 -1.25 -11.41
CA GLY A 143 -47.51 -0.95 -11.52
C GLY A 143 -47.80 0.51 -11.27
N THR A 144 -48.54 0.83 -10.18
CA THR A 144 -48.83 2.21 -9.75
C THR A 144 -47.77 2.77 -8.82
N TYR A 145 -46.87 1.93 -8.32
CA TYR A 145 -45.77 2.38 -7.47
C TYR A 145 -44.66 3.01 -8.31
N MET A 146 -44.26 4.23 -7.97
CA MET A 146 -43.17 4.95 -8.59
C MET A 146 -42.43 5.76 -7.52
N ALA A 147 -41.18 5.40 -7.21
CA ALA A 147 -40.38 6.11 -6.22
C ALA A 147 -38.95 6.34 -6.72
N THR A 148 -38.36 7.47 -6.35
CA THR A 148 -36.96 7.82 -6.61
C THR A 148 -36.17 7.79 -5.32
N ALA A 149 -34.99 7.20 -5.34
CA ALA A 149 -34.06 7.19 -4.21
C ALA A 149 -33.32 8.53 -4.10
N GLU A 150 -34.06 9.59 -3.77
CA GLU A 150 -33.54 10.98 -3.73
C GLU A 150 -32.48 11.18 -2.65
N CYS A 151 -32.57 10.45 -1.55
CA CYS A 151 -31.61 10.50 -0.43
C CYS A 151 -30.28 9.81 -0.73
N HIS A 152 -30.21 9.05 -1.81
CA HIS A 152 -29.05 8.23 -2.18
C HIS A 152 -28.57 8.52 -3.61
N PRO A 153 -28.19 9.78 -3.93
CA PRO A 153 -27.64 10.09 -5.24
C PRO A 153 -26.28 9.42 -5.41
N LEU A 154 -26.04 8.89 -6.59
CA LEU A 154 -24.75 8.41 -7.04
C LEU A 154 -24.04 9.55 -7.81
N SER A 155 -22.89 10.01 -7.34
CA SER A 155 -21.99 10.89 -8.08
C SER A 155 -21.00 10.06 -8.89
N ILE A 156 -21.03 10.15 -10.21
CA ILE A 156 -20.03 9.57 -11.10
C ILE A 156 -19.09 10.67 -11.56
N THR A 157 -17.78 10.46 -11.38
CA THR A 157 -16.74 11.35 -11.93
C THR A 157 -15.93 10.56 -12.95
N VAL A 158 -16.01 10.93 -14.21
CA VAL A 158 -15.27 10.27 -15.30
C VAL A 158 -13.99 11.05 -15.57
N LYS A 159 -12.83 10.38 -15.39
CA LYS A 159 -11.49 10.93 -15.60
C LYS A 159 -10.85 10.35 -16.86
N ASP A 160 -9.95 11.11 -17.47
CA ASP A 160 -9.14 10.63 -18.59
C ASP A 160 -7.88 9.92 -18.15
N SER A 161 -7.37 10.23 -16.95
CA SER A 161 -6.17 9.62 -16.40
C SER A 161 -6.52 8.35 -15.65
N PRO A 162 -5.84 7.22 -15.92
CA PRO A 162 -6.05 5.96 -15.21
C PRO A 162 -5.52 6.05 -13.77
N TRP A 163 -6.04 5.18 -12.90
CA TRP A 163 -5.54 5.06 -11.52
C TRP A 163 -4.18 4.41 -11.50
N ARG A 164 -3.31 4.95 -10.66
CA ARG A 164 -2.05 4.28 -10.36
C ARG A 164 -2.33 3.02 -9.54
N PRO A 165 -1.65 1.90 -9.83
CA PRO A 165 -1.70 0.74 -8.98
C PRO A 165 -1.04 1.06 -7.63
N SER A 166 -1.37 0.29 -6.60
CA SER A 166 -0.71 0.34 -5.29
C SER A 166 0.16 -0.90 -5.10
N ILE A 167 1.33 -0.71 -4.49
CA ILE A 167 2.22 -1.78 -4.07
C ILE A 167 2.12 -1.89 -2.55
N ASN A 168 1.91 -3.10 -2.06
CA ASN A 168 1.92 -3.41 -0.63
C ASN A 168 2.90 -4.55 -0.39
N ILE A 169 3.74 -4.41 0.64
CA ILE A 169 4.72 -5.41 1.05
C ILE A 169 4.34 -5.84 2.45
N SER A 170 4.13 -7.15 2.64
CA SER A 170 3.82 -7.69 3.96
C SER A 170 5.02 -7.60 4.89
N GLY A 171 4.78 -7.30 6.15
CA GLY A 171 5.82 -7.18 7.18
C GLY A 171 6.10 -5.71 7.53
N GLY A 172 6.80 -5.51 8.64
CA GLY A 172 7.26 -4.19 9.11
C GLY A 172 8.69 -3.92 8.63
N ASP A 173 9.66 -3.99 9.56
CA ASP A 173 11.08 -3.82 9.22
C ASP A 173 11.57 -5.00 8.37
N LEU A 174 11.97 -4.70 7.13
CA LEU A 174 12.45 -5.71 6.19
C LEU A 174 13.89 -6.10 6.51
N LYS A 175 14.12 -7.43 6.63
CA LYS A 175 15.45 -7.98 6.93
C LYS A 175 15.81 -9.06 5.92
N GLU A 176 17.09 -9.24 5.68
CA GLU A 176 17.57 -10.36 4.87
C GLU A 176 17.09 -11.71 5.44
N HIS A 177 16.89 -12.68 4.57
CA HIS A 177 16.34 -14.03 4.85
C HIS A 177 14.85 -14.05 5.27
N GLN A 178 14.19 -12.90 5.37
CA GLN A 178 12.75 -12.83 5.60
C GLN A 178 12.00 -13.12 4.30
N SER A 179 10.97 -13.97 4.38
CA SER A 179 10.01 -14.13 3.29
C SER A 179 8.89 -13.11 3.43
N VAL A 180 8.64 -12.35 2.38
CA VAL A 180 7.60 -11.33 2.32
C VAL A 180 6.70 -11.54 1.11
N THR A 181 5.43 -11.18 1.25
CA THR A 181 4.48 -11.15 0.13
C THR A 181 4.43 -9.74 -0.43
N VAL A 182 4.74 -9.59 -1.69
CA VAL A 182 4.54 -8.34 -2.44
C VAL A 182 3.23 -8.45 -3.19
N THR A 183 2.38 -7.44 -3.08
CA THR A 183 1.08 -7.36 -3.75
C THR A 183 1.02 -6.07 -4.55
N CYS A 184 0.77 -6.18 -5.85
CA CYS A 184 0.33 -5.04 -6.65
C CYS A 184 -1.16 -5.14 -6.91
N SER A 185 -1.90 -4.06 -6.68
CA SER A 185 -3.35 -4.01 -6.85
C SER A 185 -3.81 -2.76 -7.57
N ALA A 186 -4.84 -2.92 -8.40
CA ALA A 186 -5.45 -1.85 -9.16
C ALA A 186 -6.98 -1.87 -9.05
N PHE A 187 -7.57 -0.69 -8.92
CA PHE A 187 -9.02 -0.54 -8.98
C PHE A 187 -9.56 -1.05 -10.32
N THR A 188 -10.63 -1.82 -10.26
CA THR A 188 -11.24 -2.47 -11.42
C THR A 188 -12.67 -1.96 -11.60
N PRO A 189 -12.89 -0.93 -12.42
CA PRO A 189 -14.21 -0.34 -12.59
C PRO A 189 -15.19 -1.30 -13.29
N CYS A 190 -14.67 -2.23 -14.07
CA CYS A 190 -15.45 -3.20 -14.82
C CYS A 190 -14.84 -4.61 -14.66
N PRO A 191 -15.49 -5.54 -13.94
CA PRO A 191 -14.95 -6.88 -13.72
C PRO A 191 -14.88 -7.73 -14.99
N HIS A 192 -15.65 -7.37 -16.02
CA HIS A 192 -15.64 -8.04 -17.33
C HIS A 192 -14.44 -7.60 -18.22
N SER A 193 -13.80 -6.50 -17.86
CA SER A 193 -12.63 -5.96 -18.55
C SER A 193 -11.61 -5.45 -17.53
N PRO A 194 -11.02 -6.35 -16.71
CA PRO A 194 -10.10 -5.97 -15.67
C PRO A 194 -8.78 -5.42 -16.25
N PRO A 195 -8.07 -4.54 -15.50
CA PRO A 195 -6.75 -4.09 -15.92
C PRO A 195 -5.76 -5.26 -15.96
N GLU A 196 -4.83 -5.20 -16.89
CA GLU A 196 -3.64 -6.05 -16.90
C GLU A 196 -2.59 -5.45 -15.97
N LEU A 197 -2.10 -6.25 -15.02
CA LEU A 197 -1.01 -5.86 -14.11
C LEU A 197 0.28 -6.55 -14.55
N THR A 198 1.36 -5.77 -14.59
CA THR A 198 2.71 -6.26 -14.85
C THR A 198 3.68 -5.60 -13.89
N TRP A 199 4.77 -6.28 -13.52
CA TRP A 199 5.83 -5.74 -12.69
C TRP A 199 7.21 -6.25 -13.09
N ASN A 200 8.26 -5.72 -12.49
CA ASN A 200 9.64 -6.12 -12.72
C ASN A 200 10.11 -7.23 -11.76
N LEU A 201 9.19 -7.87 -11.02
CA LEU A 201 9.42 -9.13 -10.32
C LEU A 201 9.21 -10.33 -11.26
N GLN A 202 9.39 -11.54 -10.76
CA GLN A 202 9.20 -12.76 -11.54
C GLN A 202 7.78 -12.88 -12.09
N GLN A 203 7.60 -13.41 -13.32
CA GLN A 203 6.34 -13.29 -14.07
C GLN A 203 5.28 -14.36 -13.77
N ASP A 204 5.50 -15.24 -12.81
CA ASP A 204 4.58 -16.37 -12.52
C ASP A 204 3.40 -16.00 -11.61
N SER A 205 3.23 -14.71 -11.34
CA SER A 205 2.18 -14.21 -10.46
C SER A 205 0.78 -14.39 -11.05
N LEU A 206 -0.09 -15.12 -10.36
CA LEU A 206 -1.48 -15.27 -10.76
C LEU A 206 -2.26 -13.97 -10.57
N ARG A 207 -2.91 -13.52 -11.65
CA ARG A 207 -3.83 -12.39 -11.58
C ARG A 207 -5.15 -12.85 -10.98
N GLN A 208 -5.65 -12.11 -9.99
CA GLN A 208 -6.94 -12.34 -9.35
C GLN A 208 -7.77 -11.06 -9.37
N THR A 209 -9.07 -11.19 -9.65
CA THR A 209 -10.03 -10.08 -9.51
C THR A 209 -11.00 -10.42 -8.40
N GLU A 210 -11.07 -9.57 -7.39
CA GLU A 210 -11.86 -9.77 -6.19
C GLU A 210 -12.93 -8.70 -6.06
N LYS A 211 -14.11 -9.11 -5.56
CA LYS A 211 -15.20 -8.20 -5.22
C LYS A 211 -14.96 -7.65 -3.81
N ASN A 212 -14.94 -6.34 -3.68
CA ASN A 212 -14.79 -5.64 -2.42
C ASN A 212 -16.10 -5.65 -1.63
N THR A 213 -16.05 -5.34 -0.34
CA THR A 213 -17.21 -5.27 0.55
C THR A 213 -18.25 -4.24 0.12
N ASN A 214 -17.82 -3.16 -0.53
CA ASN A 214 -18.68 -2.12 -1.10
C ASN A 214 -19.23 -2.45 -2.50
N GLY A 215 -19.01 -3.69 -2.99
CA GLY A 215 -19.47 -4.16 -4.29
C GLY A 215 -18.62 -3.75 -5.49
N THR A 216 -17.57 -2.93 -5.32
CA THR A 216 -16.57 -2.63 -6.36
C THR A 216 -15.59 -3.80 -6.51
N PHE A 217 -14.64 -3.69 -7.46
CA PHE A 217 -13.69 -4.76 -7.73
C PHE A 217 -12.25 -4.24 -7.69
N THR A 218 -11.34 -5.14 -7.35
CA THR A 218 -9.89 -4.91 -7.36
C THR A 218 -9.20 -6.07 -8.07
N THR A 219 -8.32 -5.77 -9.01
CA THR A 219 -7.42 -6.76 -9.62
C THR A 219 -6.07 -6.70 -8.91
N LYS A 220 -5.50 -7.85 -8.60
CA LYS A 220 -4.20 -7.96 -7.92
C LYS A 220 -3.34 -9.06 -8.51
N ILE A 221 -2.03 -8.88 -8.40
CA ILE A 221 -1.00 -9.89 -8.56
C ILE A 221 -0.17 -9.95 -7.29
N GLN A 222 0.29 -11.13 -6.91
CA GLN A 222 1.04 -11.36 -5.67
C GLN A 222 2.22 -12.28 -5.93
N GLU A 223 3.32 -12.04 -5.21
CA GLU A 223 4.49 -12.91 -5.20
C GLU A 223 5.14 -12.93 -3.83
N ASN A 224 5.69 -14.10 -3.48
CA ASN A 224 6.48 -14.28 -2.26
C ASN A 224 7.96 -14.24 -2.64
N ILE A 225 8.70 -13.30 -2.04
CA ILE A 225 10.14 -13.16 -2.25
C ILE A 225 10.88 -13.36 -0.93
N THR A 226 12.02 -14.02 -0.99
CA THR A 226 12.96 -14.09 0.13
C THR A 226 13.96 -12.96 -0.02
N LEU A 227 13.99 -12.07 0.96
CA LEU A 227 14.84 -10.88 0.93
C LEU A 227 16.32 -11.24 1.11
N SER A 228 17.18 -10.48 0.46
CA SER A 228 18.63 -10.50 0.61
C SER A 228 19.19 -9.08 0.62
N ASP A 229 20.47 -8.93 0.89
CA ASP A 229 21.19 -7.65 0.83
C ASP A 229 21.11 -6.97 -0.54
N THR A 230 20.92 -7.76 -1.63
CA THR A 230 20.78 -7.22 -3.00
C THR A 230 19.44 -6.56 -3.24
N HIS A 231 18.44 -6.79 -2.37
CA HIS A 231 17.15 -6.14 -2.44
C HIS A 231 17.13 -4.76 -1.78
N ASP A 232 18.16 -4.40 -1.00
CA ASP A 232 18.25 -3.03 -0.46
C ASP A 232 18.46 -2.02 -1.58
N GLY A 233 17.57 -1.02 -1.64
CA GLY A 233 17.52 -0.03 -2.72
C GLY A 233 16.87 -0.54 -4.03
N TYR A 234 16.40 -1.78 -4.09
CA TYR A 234 15.68 -2.29 -5.26
C TYR A 234 14.32 -1.60 -5.41
N ASN A 235 14.05 -1.04 -6.59
CA ASN A 235 12.79 -0.39 -6.92
C ASN A 235 11.85 -1.36 -7.62
N ILE A 236 10.79 -1.78 -6.91
CA ILE A 236 9.70 -2.57 -7.47
C ILE A 236 8.80 -1.61 -8.24
N ARG A 237 8.54 -1.91 -9.52
CA ARG A 237 7.64 -1.12 -10.37
C ARG A 237 6.47 -1.99 -10.80
N CYS A 238 5.26 -1.47 -10.61
CA CYS A 238 4.04 -2.11 -11.09
C CYS A 238 3.32 -1.19 -12.05
N SER A 239 2.89 -1.75 -13.19
CA SER A 239 2.14 -1.08 -14.25
C SER A 239 0.75 -1.69 -14.37
N ALA A 240 -0.28 -0.85 -14.42
CA ALA A 240 -1.66 -1.21 -14.68
C ALA A 240 -2.08 -0.70 -16.06
N ARG A 241 -2.51 -1.62 -16.94
CA ARG A 241 -2.96 -1.35 -18.30
C ARG A 241 -4.47 -1.54 -18.38
N TYR A 242 -5.19 -0.45 -18.52
CA TYR A 242 -6.65 -0.43 -18.56
C TYR A 242 -7.14 -0.50 -20.00
N PRO A 243 -7.90 -1.56 -20.39
CA PRO A 243 -8.55 -1.61 -21.68
C PRO A 243 -9.61 -0.49 -21.78
N VAL A 244 -9.56 0.28 -22.85
CA VAL A 244 -10.54 1.34 -23.16
C VAL A 244 -10.91 1.27 -24.62
N ILE A 245 -12.05 1.85 -24.98
CA ILE A 245 -12.44 1.99 -26.39
C ILE A 245 -11.38 2.87 -27.10
N GLY A 246 -10.79 2.30 -28.15
CA GLY A 246 -9.72 2.96 -28.89
C GLY A 246 -8.31 2.69 -28.43
N GLY A 247 -8.10 1.81 -27.42
CA GLY A 247 -6.75 1.43 -27.01
C GLY A 247 -6.58 1.03 -25.55
N ILE A 248 -5.47 1.43 -24.95
CA ILE A 248 -5.08 1.09 -23.58
C ILE A 248 -4.60 2.37 -22.89
N LYS A 249 -5.05 2.59 -21.66
CA LYS A 249 -4.49 3.62 -20.77
C LYS A 249 -3.64 2.97 -19.70
N THR A 250 -2.44 3.51 -19.45
CA THR A 250 -1.46 2.91 -18.55
C THR A 250 -1.11 3.87 -17.41
N ALA A 251 -0.95 3.32 -16.21
CA ALA A 251 -0.41 4.03 -15.06
C ALA A 251 0.57 3.13 -14.29
N GLU A 252 1.58 3.73 -13.67
CA GLU A 252 2.64 3.02 -12.96
C GLU A 252 2.85 3.56 -11.56
N THR A 253 3.34 2.68 -10.68
CA THR A 253 3.80 3.01 -9.33
C THR A 253 5.10 2.27 -9.07
N GLY A 254 6.03 2.91 -8.36
CA GLY A 254 7.27 2.31 -7.89
C GLY A 254 7.38 2.42 -6.37
N GLU A 255 7.93 1.38 -5.74
CA GLU A 255 8.24 1.30 -4.32
C GLU A 255 9.66 0.80 -4.14
N THR A 256 10.48 1.51 -3.36
CA THR A 256 11.88 1.15 -3.13
C THR A 256 12.02 0.41 -1.81
N LEU A 257 12.58 -0.80 -1.87
CA LEU A 257 12.82 -1.63 -0.71
C LEU A 257 13.95 -1.04 0.15
N SER A 258 13.77 -1.09 1.46
CA SER A 258 14.79 -0.78 2.45
C SER A 258 15.01 -2.02 3.30
N VAL A 259 16.03 -2.81 2.96
CA VAL A 259 16.32 -4.10 3.58
C VAL A 259 17.53 -3.98 4.50
N SER A 260 17.39 -4.42 5.74
CA SER A 260 18.50 -4.52 6.68
C SER A 260 19.23 -5.87 6.51
N TYR A 261 20.57 -5.85 6.59
CA TYR A 261 21.41 -7.03 6.39
C TYR A 261 22.70 -6.98 7.21
N ALA A 262 23.24 -8.16 7.52
CA ALA A 262 24.48 -8.33 8.25
C ALA A 262 25.69 -7.81 7.43
N PRO A 263 26.84 -7.55 8.08
CA PRO A 263 28.08 -7.15 7.39
C PRO A 263 28.45 -8.10 6.25
N ARG A 264 28.77 -7.51 5.08
CA ARG A 264 29.16 -8.17 3.84
C ARG A 264 30.39 -7.53 3.24
N ASN A 265 31.20 -8.33 2.53
CA ASN A 265 32.42 -7.85 1.86
C ASN A 265 33.36 -7.10 2.82
N THR A 266 33.50 -7.61 4.05
CA THR A 266 34.44 -7.05 5.02
C THR A 266 35.84 -7.21 4.51
N SER A 267 36.62 -6.13 4.51
CA SER A 267 37.99 -6.09 4.01
C SER A 267 38.89 -5.33 4.96
N ALA A 268 40.00 -5.96 5.35
CA ALA A 268 41.09 -5.36 6.08
C ALA A 268 42.16 -4.88 5.09
N SER A 269 42.71 -3.72 5.30
CA SER A 269 43.82 -3.16 4.52
C SER A 269 44.87 -2.54 5.43
N ILE A 270 46.12 -2.42 4.93
CA ILE A 270 47.27 -1.91 5.65
C ILE A 270 47.94 -0.79 4.85
N SER A 271 48.39 0.25 5.55
CA SER A 271 49.18 1.32 4.99
C SER A 271 50.41 1.60 5.87
N PRO A 272 51.64 1.68 5.26
CA PRO A 272 51.94 1.43 3.85
C PRO A 272 51.69 -0.01 3.42
N SER A 273 51.36 -0.23 2.15
CA SER A 273 51.18 -1.56 1.59
C SER A 273 52.52 -2.23 1.32
N GLY A 274 52.62 -3.54 1.59
CA GLY A 274 53.82 -4.33 1.39
C GLY A 274 54.61 -4.58 2.67
N LEU A 275 55.94 -4.81 2.51
CA LEU A 275 56.81 -5.02 3.64
C LEU A 275 57.09 -3.69 4.35
N VAL A 276 57.12 -3.69 5.68
CA VAL A 276 57.33 -2.52 6.51
C VAL A 276 58.67 -2.66 7.30
N SER A 277 59.26 -1.53 7.67
CA SER A 277 60.44 -1.55 8.55
C SER A 277 60.02 -1.62 10.01
N ALA A 278 60.77 -2.38 10.83
CA ALA A 278 60.53 -2.48 12.26
C ALA A 278 60.53 -1.09 12.93
N GLY A 279 59.53 -0.82 13.80
CA GLY A 279 59.34 0.45 14.46
C GLY A 279 58.60 1.52 13.64
N SER A 280 58.33 1.27 12.34
CA SER A 280 57.56 2.21 11.50
C SER A 280 56.10 2.27 11.92
N ARG A 281 55.46 3.42 11.65
CA ARG A 281 54.04 3.62 11.89
C ARG A 281 53.24 2.91 10.80
N VAL A 282 52.30 2.12 11.24
CA VAL A 282 51.35 1.35 10.40
C VAL A 282 49.94 1.76 10.74
N GLU A 283 49.09 1.80 9.73
CA GLU A 283 47.68 2.02 9.84
C GLU A 283 46.91 0.84 9.20
N LEU A 284 46.06 0.24 9.98
CA LEU A 284 45.09 -0.78 9.53
C LEU A 284 43.74 -0.13 9.35
N SER A 285 43.05 -0.38 8.24
CA SER A 285 41.69 0.09 8.03
C SER A 285 40.77 -1.06 7.65
N CYS A 286 39.55 -1.03 8.19
CA CYS A 286 38.53 -2.03 7.95
C CYS A 286 37.34 -1.40 7.24
N SER A 287 36.80 -2.08 6.24
CA SER A 287 35.60 -1.69 5.53
C SER A 287 34.60 -2.84 5.45
N SER A 288 33.33 -2.51 5.46
CA SER A 288 32.26 -3.50 5.29
C SER A 288 30.98 -2.80 4.83
N ARG A 289 30.16 -3.51 4.10
CA ARG A 289 28.83 -3.08 3.70
C ARG A 289 27.81 -3.74 4.62
N ALA A 290 27.00 -2.95 5.31
CA ALA A 290 25.97 -3.43 6.21
C ALA A 290 24.84 -2.40 6.39
N LYS A 291 23.68 -2.88 6.77
CA LYS A 291 22.55 -2.02 7.15
C LYS A 291 21.82 -2.63 8.35
N PRO A 292 21.80 -1.99 9.53
CA PRO A 292 22.48 -0.74 9.88
C PRO A 292 24.00 -0.78 9.67
N PRO A 293 24.67 0.40 9.62
CA PRO A 293 26.13 0.48 9.49
C PRO A 293 26.82 -0.34 10.58
N PRO A 294 27.94 -1.02 10.28
CA PRO A 294 28.61 -1.87 11.24
C PRO A 294 29.49 -1.08 12.21
N SER A 295 29.70 -1.58 13.40
CA SER A 295 30.82 -1.25 14.26
C SER A 295 32.00 -2.13 13.91
N PHE A 296 33.23 -1.65 14.18
CA PHE A 296 34.46 -2.36 13.91
C PHE A 296 35.22 -2.63 15.19
N THR A 297 35.86 -3.81 15.26
CA THR A 297 36.78 -4.18 16.35
C THR A 297 37.99 -4.85 15.75
N TRP A 298 39.19 -4.40 16.14
CA TRP A 298 40.46 -4.99 15.73
C TRP A 298 40.99 -5.92 16.79
N PHE A 299 41.52 -7.05 16.35
CA PHE A 299 42.19 -8.03 17.18
C PHE A 299 43.57 -8.31 16.62
N ARG A 300 44.53 -8.54 17.53
CA ARG A 300 45.84 -9.07 17.25
C ARG A 300 45.87 -10.55 17.61
N ASN A 301 46.28 -11.40 16.69
CA ASN A 301 46.40 -12.83 16.90
C ASN A 301 47.80 -13.18 17.34
N SER A 302 48.02 -13.31 18.66
CA SER A 302 49.31 -13.63 19.27
C SER A 302 49.38 -15.07 19.71
N LYS A 303 50.60 -15.55 20.08
CA LYS A 303 50.81 -16.89 20.62
C LYS A 303 50.02 -17.15 21.91
N GLN A 304 49.56 -16.09 22.60
CA GLN A 304 48.77 -16.15 23.80
C GLN A 304 47.25 -16.06 23.56
N GLY A 305 46.85 -15.98 22.29
CA GLY A 305 45.48 -15.86 21.85
C GLY A 305 45.14 -14.48 21.25
N ALA A 306 43.88 -14.33 20.86
CA ALA A 306 43.36 -13.09 20.28
C ALA A 306 43.22 -12.01 21.33
N MET A 307 43.77 -10.81 21.08
CA MET A 307 43.69 -9.63 21.94
C MET A 307 42.99 -8.51 21.21
N ASN A 308 41.98 -7.87 21.84
CA ASN A 308 41.36 -6.66 21.33
C ASN A 308 42.37 -5.50 21.41
N VAL A 309 42.61 -4.83 20.28
CA VAL A 309 43.58 -3.72 20.17
C VAL A 309 42.94 -2.39 19.79
N SER A 310 41.75 -2.40 19.19
CA SER A 310 40.99 -1.18 18.85
C SER A 310 39.51 -1.50 18.61
N VAL A 311 38.63 -0.52 18.89
CA VAL A 311 37.20 -0.55 18.58
C VAL A 311 36.83 0.49 17.51
N GLU A 312 37.83 0.99 16.81
CA GLU A 312 37.67 1.98 15.75
C GLU A 312 37.79 1.34 14.37
N GLN A 313 37.33 2.02 13.34
CA GLN A 313 37.47 1.61 11.94
C GLN A 313 38.95 1.55 11.51
N ILE A 314 39.75 2.46 12.04
CA ILE A 314 41.18 2.62 11.77
C ILE A 314 41.97 2.38 13.05
N TYR A 315 43.01 1.54 12.96
CA TYR A 315 43.93 1.27 14.05
C TYR A 315 45.35 1.62 13.62
N SER A 316 46.01 2.59 14.31
CA SER A 316 47.38 3.03 14.05
C SER A 316 48.29 2.66 15.19
N PHE A 317 49.48 2.09 14.89
CA PHE A 317 50.49 1.68 15.85
C PHE A 317 51.89 1.67 15.24
N ASN A 318 52.92 1.47 16.04
CA ASN A 318 54.28 1.23 15.57
C ASN A 318 54.52 -0.26 15.49
N ALA A 319 54.91 -0.74 14.31
CA ALA A 319 55.10 -2.18 14.03
C ALA A 319 56.40 -2.70 14.64
N ASN A 320 56.32 -3.60 15.61
CA ASN A 320 57.49 -4.16 16.30
C ASN A 320 57.70 -5.67 16.05
N GLU A 321 56.63 -6.37 15.67
CA GLU A 321 56.63 -7.85 15.44
C GLU A 321 55.75 -8.17 14.24
N GLU A 322 56.09 -9.27 13.54
CA GLU A 322 55.26 -9.85 12.47
C GLU A 322 54.09 -10.57 13.10
N GLU A 323 52.93 -10.14 12.85
CA GLU A 323 51.71 -10.68 13.47
C GLU A 323 50.51 -10.61 12.51
N GLU A 324 49.53 -11.45 12.77
CA GLU A 324 48.25 -11.41 12.09
C GLU A 324 47.28 -10.48 12.88
N TYR A 325 46.66 -9.59 12.13
CA TYR A 325 45.57 -8.75 12.64
C TYR A 325 44.30 -9.12 11.90
N TYR A 326 43.15 -9.06 12.57
CA TYR A 326 41.87 -9.15 11.92
C TYR A 326 40.86 -8.16 12.48
N CYS A 327 40.01 -7.67 11.59
CA CYS A 327 38.88 -6.86 12.00
C CYS A 327 37.57 -7.67 11.95
N VAL A 328 36.69 -7.32 12.88
CA VAL A 328 35.33 -7.85 12.95
C VAL A 328 34.39 -6.66 12.72
N ALA A 329 33.63 -6.70 11.63
CA ALA A 329 32.52 -5.79 11.38
C ALA A 329 31.25 -6.40 11.97
N THR A 330 30.52 -5.68 12.78
CA THR A 330 29.34 -6.20 13.53
C THR A 330 28.18 -5.21 13.48
N ASN A 331 26.97 -5.72 13.23
CA ASN A 331 25.71 -5.04 13.51
C ASN A 331 24.75 -6.00 14.23
N ASP A 332 23.51 -5.58 14.48
CA ASP A 332 22.50 -6.40 15.19
C ASP A 332 22.08 -7.66 14.43
N LEU A 333 22.41 -7.77 13.15
CA LEU A 333 22.04 -8.90 12.30
C LEU A 333 23.15 -9.94 12.17
N GLY A 334 24.39 -9.58 12.51
CA GLY A 334 25.51 -10.51 12.45
C GLY A 334 26.86 -9.83 12.38
N ASN A 335 27.88 -10.62 12.05
CA ASN A 335 29.24 -10.14 11.92
C ASN A 335 29.97 -10.82 10.76
N GLN A 336 31.05 -10.19 10.31
CA GLN A 336 31.98 -10.76 9.32
C GLN A 336 33.41 -10.31 9.63
N THR A 337 34.36 -11.18 9.46
CA THR A 337 35.78 -10.96 9.75
C THR A 337 36.60 -10.84 8.48
N SER A 338 37.69 -10.09 8.55
CA SER A 338 38.76 -10.09 7.55
C SER A 338 40.10 -9.95 8.23
N SER A 339 41.10 -10.74 7.82
CA SER A 339 42.45 -10.71 8.39
C SER A 339 43.47 -10.13 7.42
N ILE A 340 44.58 -9.65 7.99
CA ILE A 340 45.74 -9.15 7.29
C ILE A 340 47.00 -9.51 8.08
N PHE A 341 48.07 -9.91 7.38
CA PHE A 341 49.35 -10.23 8.01
C PHE A 341 50.34 -9.09 7.80
N LEU A 342 50.97 -8.68 8.88
CA LEU A 342 52.04 -7.69 8.89
C LEU A 342 53.37 -8.39 8.72
N SER A 343 54.12 -8.05 7.66
CA SER A 343 55.44 -8.60 7.36
C SER A 343 56.51 -7.53 7.28
N PHE A 344 57.72 -7.84 7.74
CA PHE A 344 58.85 -6.90 7.71
C PHE A 344 59.74 -7.12 6.48
N GLU A 345 60.43 -6.04 6.08
CA GLU A 345 61.55 -6.13 5.17
C GLU A 345 62.64 -6.99 5.78
N ALA A 346 63.20 -7.94 5.01
CA ALA A 346 64.35 -8.70 5.44
C ALA A 346 65.51 -7.72 5.67
N GLY A 347 65.95 -7.60 6.91
CA GLY A 347 67.14 -6.79 7.25
C GLY A 347 68.35 -7.24 6.46
N ILE A 348 68.94 -6.35 5.67
CA ILE A 348 70.22 -6.56 4.95
C ILE A 348 71.36 -6.62 5.94
#